data_1192fbe0a2035e175ff3a081340150c2
#
_entry.id   1192fbe0a2035e175ff3a081340150c2
#
_cell.length_a   1.000
_cell.length_b   1.000
_cell.length_c   1.000
_cell.angle_alpha   90.00
_cell.angle_beta   90.00
_cell.angle_gamma   90.00
#
_symmetry.space_group_name_H-M   'P 1'
#
loop_
_entity.id
_entity.type
_entity.pdbx_description
1 polymer ?
#
loop_
_entity_poly.entity_id
_entity_poly.type
_entity_poly.pdbx_seq_one_letter_code
_entity_poly.pdbx_strand_id
1 'polypeptide(L)'
;FSDIAICIADEYDFWLGDAFASGGSAGYDHKKMGITARGAWVSVQRHFRERGINVQTDVISVIGIGDMAGDVFGNGLLMSETLQLVAAFNHLHIFIDPNPDPARSFAERKRLFELPRSSWTDYDASLISEGGGIFPRSAKRVQITAQMKERFAIEADQLTPAELIHALLKAPVDLLWNGGI
;
A
#
# COMPACT_ATOMS: atom_id res chain seq x y z
N PHE A 1 -1.03 6.76 20.90
CA PHE A 1 -1.63 5.49 21.34
C PHE A 1 -0.72 4.77 22.34
N SER A 2 0.58 4.60 22.03
CA SER A 2 1.53 3.91 22.91
C SER A 2 1.68 4.58 24.27
N ASP A 3 1.71 5.91 24.35
CA ASP A 3 1.79 6.62 25.64
C ASP A 3 0.59 6.31 26.54
N ILE A 4 -0.61 6.20 25.97
CA ILE A 4 -1.82 5.82 26.72
C ILE A 4 -1.70 4.38 27.22
N ALA A 5 -1.25 3.46 26.37
CA ALA A 5 -1.09 2.07 26.75
C ALA A 5 -0.04 1.88 27.86
N ILE A 6 1.08 2.60 27.78
CA ILE A 6 2.13 2.59 28.82
C ILE A 6 1.59 3.15 30.13
N CYS A 7 0.87 4.29 30.10
CA CYS A 7 0.29 4.90 31.28
C CYS A 7 -0.68 3.95 31.99
N ILE A 8 -1.54 3.26 31.24
CA ILE A 8 -2.45 2.25 31.80
C ILE A 8 -1.68 1.06 32.37
N ALA A 9 -0.63 0.60 31.69
CA ALA A 9 0.21 -0.50 32.18
C ALA A 9 0.88 -0.14 33.52
N ASP A 10 1.35 1.09 33.65
CA ASP A 10 1.95 1.62 34.90
C ASP A 10 0.93 1.69 36.04
N GLU A 11 -0.35 2.06 35.77
CA GLU A 11 -1.41 2.06 36.76
C GLU A 11 -1.72 0.67 37.33
N TYR A 12 -1.44 -0.39 36.55
CA TYR A 12 -1.62 -1.78 36.96
C TYR A 12 -0.31 -2.44 37.45
N ASP A 13 0.74 -1.67 37.68
CA ASP A 13 2.08 -2.18 38.03
C ASP A 13 2.55 -3.29 37.07
N PHE A 14 2.26 -3.14 35.76
CA PHE A 14 2.59 -4.15 34.78
C PHE A 14 4.12 -4.15 34.50
N TRP A 15 4.78 -5.23 34.86
CA TRP A 15 6.24 -5.35 34.89
C TRP A 15 6.94 -5.14 33.55
N LEU A 16 6.23 -5.32 32.43
CA LEU A 16 6.83 -5.22 31.08
C LEU A 16 7.14 -3.77 30.68
N GLY A 17 6.50 -2.80 31.31
CA GLY A 17 6.77 -1.37 31.13
C GLY A 17 6.66 -0.93 29.65
N ASP A 18 7.65 -0.18 29.21
CA ASP A 18 7.75 0.34 27.84
C ASP A 18 7.94 -0.73 26.75
N ALA A 19 8.37 -1.94 27.13
CA ALA A 19 8.44 -3.08 26.22
C ALA A 19 7.06 -3.58 25.77
N PHE A 20 5.99 -3.22 26.49
CA PHE A 20 4.60 -3.51 26.13
C PHE A 20 4.14 -2.72 24.91
N ALA A 21 4.59 -1.47 24.76
CA ALA A 21 4.27 -0.61 23.63
C ALA A 21 5.50 0.20 23.22
N SER A 22 6.07 -0.12 22.06
CA SER A 22 7.38 0.38 21.60
C SER A 22 7.35 1.77 20.97
N GLY A 23 6.18 2.35 20.72
CA GLY A 23 6.03 3.70 20.15
C GLY A 23 5.80 4.76 21.24
N GLY A 24 5.41 5.96 20.84
CA GLY A 24 5.11 7.07 21.73
C GLY A 24 6.33 7.94 22.06
N SER A 25 6.20 8.78 23.09
CA SER A 25 7.21 9.81 23.45
C SER A 25 8.50 9.22 23.98
N ALA A 26 8.45 8.04 24.63
CA ALA A 26 9.61 7.31 25.17
C ALA A 26 10.12 6.21 24.23
N GLY A 27 9.41 5.94 23.12
CA GLY A 27 9.75 4.92 22.16
C GLY A 27 10.37 5.48 20.87
N TYR A 28 10.13 4.79 19.75
CA TYR A 28 10.63 5.20 18.43
C TYR A 28 9.48 5.42 17.45
N ASP A 29 9.74 6.25 16.44
CA ASP A 29 8.79 6.48 15.36
C ASP A 29 8.85 5.31 14.35
N HIS A 30 7.84 4.47 14.35
CA HIS A 30 7.75 3.29 13.48
C HIS A 30 7.87 3.65 12.00
N LYS A 31 7.21 4.71 11.55
CA LYS A 31 7.22 5.14 10.15
C LYS A 31 8.59 5.64 9.72
N LYS A 32 9.28 6.39 10.58
CA LYS A 32 10.65 6.86 10.30
C LYS A 32 11.65 5.72 10.28
N MET A 33 11.51 4.76 11.17
CA MET A 33 12.37 3.58 11.22
C MET A 33 12.07 2.62 10.08
N GLY A 34 10.80 2.35 9.79
CA GLY A 34 10.32 1.46 8.72
C GLY A 34 10.80 0.01 8.87
N ILE A 35 11.06 -0.45 10.10
CA ILE A 35 11.71 -1.75 10.33
C ILE A 35 10.87 -2.93 9.83
N THR A 36 9.56 -2.88 10.00
CA THR A 36 8.65 -3.94 9.54
C THR A 36 8.65 -4.04 8.01
N ALA A 37 8.56 -2.90 7.32
CA ALA A 37 8.62 -2.85 5.87
C ALA A 37 9.97 -3.34 5.33
N ARG A 38 11.07 -2.96 5.97
CA ARG A 38 12.42 -3.43 5.60
C ARG A 38 12.55 -4.94 5.74
N GLY A 39 12.08 -5.51 6.85
CA GLY A 39 12.09 -6.95 7.06
C GLY A 39 11.24 -7.71 6.03
N ALA A 40 10.02 -7.23 5.76
CA ALA A 40 9.16 -7.79 4.72
C ALA A 40 9.79 -7.68 3.33
N TRP A 41 10.48 -6.57 3.03
CA TRP A 41 11.16 -6.39 1.74
C TRP A 41 12.32 -7.37 1.54
N VAL A 42 13.07 -7.70 2.58
CA VAL A 42 14.09 -8.76 2.52
C VAL A 42 13.46 -10.10 2.10
N SER A 43 12.29 -10.44 2.63
CA SER A 43 11.54 -11.63 2.19
C SER A 43 11.12 -11.55 0.73
N VAL A 44 10.62 -10.40 0.26
CA VAL A 44 10.28 -10.18 -1.15
C VAL A 44 11.51 -10.40 -2.03
N GLN A 45 12.63 -9.75 -1.73
CA GLN A 45 13.89 -9.95 -2.46
C GLN A 45 14.32 -11.41 -2.52
N ARG A 46 14.19 -12.15 -1.42
CA ARG A 46 14.55 -13.57 -1.35
C ARG A 46 13.67 -14.41 -2.28
N HIS A 47 12.33 -14.28 -2.18
CA HIS A 47 11.41 -15.06 -2.99
C HIS A 47 11.53 -14.78 -4.48
N PHE A 48 11.69 -13.51 -4.87
CA PHE A 48 11.87 -13.15 -6.29
C PHE A 48 13.21 -13.61 -6.85
N ARG A 49 14.26 -13.58 -6.03
CA ARG A 49 15.58 -14.09 -6.42
C ARG A 49 15.55 -15.58 -6.79
N GLU A 50 14.76 -16.38 -6.07
CA GLU A 50 14.57 -17.81 -6.40
C GLU A 50 13.88 -18.02 -7.75
N ARG A 51 13.18 -17.00 -8.25
CA ARG A 51 12.59 -16.96 -9.59
C ARG A 51 13.48 -16.30 -10.65
N GLY A 52 14.70 -15.91 -10.29
CA GLY A 52 15.64 -15.21 -11.16
C GLY A 52 15.31 -13.73 -11.41
N ILE A 53 14.46 -13.11 -10.56
CA ILE A 53 14.01 -11.73 -10.66
C ILE A 53 14.72 -10.87 -9.61
N ASN A 54 15.30 -9.75 -10.03
CA ASN A 54 15.85 -8.76 -9.12
C ASN A 54 14.87 -7.58 -8.98
N VAL A 55 14.10 -7.55 -7.92
CA VAL A 55 13.07 -6.53 -7.66
C VAL A 55 13.61 -5.11 -7.48
N GLN A 56 14.92 -4.92 -7.50
CA GLN A 56 15.55 -3.58 -7.49
C GLN A 56 15.80 -3.04 -8.90
N THR A 57 15.80 -3.89 -9.92
CA THR A 57 16.07 -3.53 -11.30
C THR A 57 14.99 -3.96 -12.27
N ASP A 58 14.32 -5.05 -11.96
CA ASP A 58 13.28 -5.60 -12.81
C ASP A 58 11.92 -5.00 -12.43
N VAL A 59 11.09 -4.74 -13.42
CA VAL A 59 9.74 -4.22 -13.21
C VAL A 59 8.84 -5.36 -12.72
N ILE A 60 8.19 -5.15 -11.59
CA ILE A 60 7.17 -6.06 -11.07
C ILE A 60 5.86 -5.31 -10.79
N SER A 61 4.76 -5.98 -11.01
CA SER A 61 3.42 -5.46 -10.74
C SER A 61 2.99 -5.72 -9.31
N VAL A 62 2.42 -4.70 -8.68
CA VAL A 62 2.04 -4.76 -7.25
C VAL A 62 0.59 -4.31 -7.08
N ILE A 63 -0.15 -5.07 -6.28
CA ILE A 63 -1.39 -4.60 -5.65
C ILE A 63 -1.12 -4.43 -4.16
N GLY A 64 -1.57 -3.30 -3.61
CA GLY A 64 -1.33 -2.96 -2.21
C GLY A 64 -2.59 -2.87 -1.36
N ILE A 65 -2.48 -3.25 -0.09
CA ILE A 65 -3.52 -3.04 0.93
C ILE A 65 -3.00 -2.00 1.91
N GLY A 66 -3.57 -0.79 1.88
CA GLY A 66 -3.15 0.35 2.67
C GLY A 66 -3.06 1.62 1.85
N ASP A 67 -2.31 2.60 2.34
CA ASP A 67 -2.01 3.87 1.69
C ASP A 67 -0.62 4.39 2.08
N MET A 68 -0.17 5.45 1.40
CA MET A 68 1.18 6.01 1.59
C MET A 68 1.38 6.70 2.94
N ALA A 69 0.31 7.02 3.68
CA ALA A 69 0.41 7.54 5.05
C ALA A 69 0.79 6.44 6.07
N GLY A 70 0.49 5.17 5.75
CA GLY A 70 0.79 4.03 6.61
C GLY A 70 2.29 3.70 6.67
N ASP A 71 2.75 3.19 7.83
CA ASP A 71 4.15 2.79 8.04
C ASP A 71 4.57 1.68 7.07
N VAL A 72 3.94 0.52 7.16
CA VAL A 72 4.37 -0.67 6.40
C VAL A 72 4.09 -0.50 4.90
N PHE A 73 2.96 0.08 4.53
CA PHE A 73 2.63 0.34 3.14
C PHE A 73 3.57 1.38 2.54
N GLY A 74 3.65 2.58 3.14
CA GLY A 74 4.43 3.69 2.62
C GLY A 74 5.91 3.37 2.50
N ASN A 75 6.53 2.86 3.55
CA ASN A 75 7.92 2.44 3.53
C ASN A 75 8.17 1.32 2.51
N GLY A 76 7.28 0.31 2.46
CA GLY A 76 7.46 -0.84 1.56
C GLY A 76 7.38 -0.46 0.09
N LEU A 77 6.43 0.39 -0.28
CA LEU A 77 6.26 0.81 -1.69
C LEU A 77 7.29 1.85 -2.15
N LEU A 78 8.23 2.23 -1.28
CA LEU A 78 9.40 3.05 -1.61
C LEU A 78 10.72 2.25 -1.58
N MET A 79 10.67 0.92 -1.37
CA MET A 79 11.88 0.09 -1.34
C MET A 79 12.48 -0.20 -2.72
N SER A 80 11.73 0.03 -3.80
CA SER A 80 12.23 -0.07 -5.19
C SER A 80 11.55 0.96 -6.07
N GLU A 81 12.32 1.53 -7.00
CA GLU A 81 11.84 2.50 -7.99
C GLU A 81 11.16 1.84 -9.20
N THR A 82 11.31 0.53 -9.34
CA THR A 82 10.80 -0.24 -10.48
C THR A 82 9.41 -0.85 -10.25
N LEU A 83 8.82 -0.61 -9.07
CA LEU A 83 7.49 -1.14 -8.75
C LEU A 83 6.39 -0.45 -9.56
N GLN A 84 5.59 -1.23 -10.26
CA GLN A 84 4.33 -0.81 -10.86
C GLN A 84 3.19 -1.05 -9.86
N LEU A 85 2.79 -0.02 -9.12
CA LEU A 85 1.61 -0.08 -8.26
C LEU A 85 0.35 0.04 -9.13
N VAL A 86 -0.19 -1.10 -9.55
CA VAL A 86 -1.33 -1.15 -10.47
C VAL A 86 -2.68 -0.97 -9.78
N ALA A 87 -2.77 -1.28 -8.51
CA ALA A 87 -3.92 -0.96 -7.67
C ALA A 87 -3.54 -0.92 -6.19
N ALA A 88 -4.31 -0.19 -5.42
CA ALA A 88 -4.26 -0.25 -3.97
C ALA A 88 -5.64 0.07 -3.38
N PHE A 89 -5.89 -0.36 -2.15
CA PHE A 89 -7.10 0.04 -1.45
C PHE A 89 -6.87 0.16 0.05
N ASN A 90 -7.58 1.07 0.66
CA ASN A 90 -7.66 1.23 2.12
C ASN A 90 -9.12 1.20 2.58
N HIS A 91 -9.40 1.71 3.77
CA HIS A 91 -10.76 1.76 4.33
C HIS A 91 -11.69 2.77 3.63
N LEU A 92 -11.16 3.71 2.84
CA LEU A 92 -11.92 4.79 2.20
C LEU A 92 -11.97 4.68 0.68
N HIS A 93 -10.86 4.31 0.04
CA HIS A 93 -10.67 4.43 -1.42
C HIS A 93 -10.08 3.19 -2.04
N ILE A 94 -10.31 3.05 -3.33
CA ILE A 94 -9.65 2.11 -4.24
C ILE A 94 -8.92 2.95 -5.28
N PHE A 95 -7.60 2.83 -5.32
CA PHE A 95 -6.70 3.42 -6.32
C PHE A 95 -6.46 2.39 -7.43
N ILE A 96 -6.60 2.80 -8.68
CA ILE A 96 -6.36 1.97 -9.86
C ILE A 96 -5.49 2.74 -10.84
N ASP A 97 -4.39 2.14 -11.26
CA ASP A 97 -3.54 2.60 -12.36
C ASP A 97 -3.15 1.38 -13.20
N PRO A 98 -3.86 1.08 -14.30
CA PRO A 98 -3.65 -0.16 -15.04
C PRO A 98 -2.26 -0.32 -15.65
N ASN A 99 -1.62 0.79 -16.00
CA ASN A 99 -0.30 0.80 -16.64
C ASN A 99 0.57 1.97 -16.15
N PRO A 100 0.98 1.96 -14.86
CA PRO A 100 1.74 3.07 -14.29
C PRO A 100 3.14 3.15 -14.89
N ASP A 101 3.60 4.38 -15.16
CA ASP A 101 5.03 4.64 -15.35
C ASP A 101 5.77 4.48 -14.00
N PRO A 102 6.71 3.55 -13.87
CA PRO A 102 7.35 3.26 -12.57
C PRO A 102 8.00 4.49 -11.93
N ALA A 103 8.73 5.30 -12.71
CA ALA A 103 9.48 6.43 -12.19
C ALA A 103 8.55 7.57 -11.72
N ARG A 104 7.54 7.91 -12.54
CA ARG A 104 6.54 8.94 -12.19
C ARG A 104 5.71 8.50 -10.98
N SER A 105 5.25 7.25 -10.99
CA SER A 105 4.50 6.66 -9.88
C SER A 105 5.34 6.58 -8.60
N PHE A 106 6.63 6.28 -8.68
CA PHE A 106 7.53 6.32 -7.53
C PHE A 106 7.66 7.72 -6.94
N ALA A 107 7.92 8.73 -7.80
CA ALA A 107 8.04 10.12 -7.37
C ALA A 107 6.77 10.61 -6.65
N GLU A 108 5.60 10.26 -7.18
CA GLU A 108 4.32 10.63 -6.58
C GLU A 108 4.04 9.89 -5.28
N ARG A 109 4.33 8.60 -5.20
CA ARG A 109 4.25 7.84 -3.94
C ARG A 109 5.17 8.44 -2.87
N LYS A 110 6.39 8.85 -3.25
CA LYS A 110 7.32 9.52 -2.32
C LYS A 110 6.74 10.84 -1.82
N ARG A 111 6.18 11.66 -2.70
CA ARG A 111 5.51 12.91 -2.32
C ARG A 111 4.37 12.65 -1.32
N LEU A 112 3.50 11.68 -1.58
CA LEU A 112 2.43 11.32 -0.66
C LEU A 112 2.94 10.81 0.70
N PHE A 113 4.02 10.05 0.70
CA PHE A 113 4.64 9.54 1.93
C PHE A 113 5.16 10.66 2.83
N GLU A 114 5.68 11.73 2.23
CA GLU A 114 6.21 12.91 2.93
C GLU A 114 5.11 13.87 3.43
N LEU A 115 3.89 13.78 2.88
CA LEU A 115 2.75 14.57 3.35
C LEU A 115 2.24 14.06 4.70
N PRO A 116 1.93 14.95 5.64
CA PRO A 116 1.24 14.55 6.86
C PRO A 116 -0.20 14.09 6.53
N ARG A 117 -0.55 12.85 6.89
CA ARG A 117 -1.90 12.30 6.74
C ARG A 117 -2.42 12.29 5.29
N SER A 118 -1.58 11.93 4.33
CA SER A 118 -2.01 11.77 2.93
C SER A 118 -3.05 10.65 2.79
N SER A 119 -3.85 10.77 1.75
CA SER A 119 -4.81 9.77 1.32
C SER A 119 -4.68 9.52 -0.19
N TRP A 120 -5.37 8.51 -0.74
CA TRP A 120 -5.35 8.28 -2.18
C TRP A 120 -5.94 9.45 -2.98
N THR A 121 -6.83 10.27 -2.41
CA THR A 121 -7.38 11.47 -3.08
C THR A 121 -6.36 12.60 -3.25
N ASP A 122 -5.23 12.55 -2.56
CA ASP A 122 -4.13 13.49 -2.73
C ASP A 122 -3.16 13.11 -3.85
N TYR A 123 -3.34 11.92 -4.46
CA TYR A 123 -2.57 11.48 -5.62
C TYR A 123 -2.92 12.34 -6.84
N ASP A 124 -1.91 12.81 -7.57
CA ASP A 124 -2.12 13.58 -8.80
C ASP A 124 -2.76 12.71 -9.88
N ALA A 125 -4.05 12.92 -10.10
CA ALA A 125 -4.83 12.14 -11.07
C ALA A 125 -4.28 12.23 -12.51
N SER A 126 -3.54 13.26 -12.85
CA SER A 126 -2.91 13.41 -14.17
C SER A 126 -1.77 12.42 -14.42
N LEU A 127 -1.26 11.80 -13.37
CA LEU A 127 -0.21 10.78 -13.44
C LEU A 127 -0.77 9.36 -13.60
N ILE A 128 -2.06 9.18 -13.37
CA ILE A 128 -2.75 7.89 -13.54
C ILE A 128 -2.90 7.60 -15.03
N SER A 129 -2.56 6.39 -15.44
CA SER A 129 -2.70 5.95 -16.83
C SER A 129 -4.17 5.86 -17.26
N GLU A 130 -4.39 5.85 -18.58
CA GLU A 130 -5.72 5.77 -19.16
C GLU A 130 -6.52 4.58 -18.59
N GLY A 131 -7.77 4.83 -18.26
CA GLY A 131 -8.68 3.84 -17.70
C GLY A 131 -8.55 3.62 -16.20
N GLY A 132 -7.57 4.26 -15.55
CA GLY A 132 -7.43 4.24 -14.08
C GLY A 132 -8.21 5.33 -13.37
N GLY A 133 -8.09 5.40 -12.06
CA GLY A 133 -8.75 6.41 -11.23
C GLY A 133 -8.76 6.06 -9.75
N ILE A 134 -9.39 6.95 -8.98
CA ILE A 134 -9.58 6.80 -7.54
C ILE A 134 -11.06 6.73 -7.25
N PHE A 135 -11.49 5.65 -6.62
CA PHE A 135 -12.89 5.36 -6.39
C PHE A 135 -13.20 5.29 -4.89
N PRO A 136 -14.22 6.01 -4.39
CA PRO A 136 -14.60 5.89 -2.99
C PRO A 136 -15.28 4.53 -2.73
N ARG A 137 -14.97 3.92 -1.61
CA ARG A 137 -15.62 2.66 -1.20
C ARG A 137 -17.11 2.80 -0.88
N SER A 138 -17.59 4.05 -0.72
CA SER A 138 -19.01 4.38 -0.58
C SER A 138 -19.78 4.45 -1.90
N ALA A 139 -19.07 4.35 -3.05
CA ALA A 139 -19.73 4.35 -4.36
C ALA A 139 -20.69 3.16 -4.49
N LYS A 140 -21.81 3.37 -5.16
CA LYS A 140 -22.77 2.27 -5.43
C LYS A 140 -22.17 1.28 -6.43
N ARG A 141 -21.52 1.79 -7.47
CA ARG A 141 -20.87 1.00 -8.53
C ARG A 141 -19.66 1.74 -9.08
N VAL A 142 -18.69 0.97 -9.55
CA VAL A 142 -17.51 1.43 -10.29
C VAL A 142 -17.62 0.88 -11.71
N GLN A 143 -17.49 1.75 -12.71
CA GLN A 143 -17.39 1.37 -14.12
C GLN A 143 -16.01 0.74 -14.35
N ILE A 144 -16.00 -0.41 -14.99
CA ILE A 144 -14.76 -1.13 -15.30
C ILE A 144 -14.37 -0.81 -16.74
N THR A 145 -13.25 -0.12 -16.87
CA THR A 145 -12.71 0.27 -18.18
C THR A 145 -12.11 -0.91 -18.93
N ALA A 146 -11.87 -0.77 -20.22
CA ALA A 146 -11.22 -1.80 -21.01
C ALA A 146 -9.82 -2.15 -20.45
N GLN A 147 -9.07 -1.12 -20.03
CA GLN A 147 -7.75 -1.26 -19.44
C GLN A 147 -7.79 -2.02 -18.10
N MET A 148 -8.79 -1.74 -17.26
CA MET A 148 -8.99 -2.50 -16.01
C MET A 148 -9.34 -3.96 -16.27
N LYS A 149 -10.21 -4.23 -17.26
CA LYS A 149 -10.58 -5.61 -17.65
C LYS A 149 -9.37 -6.42 -18.07
N GLU A 150 -8.56 -5.85 -18.96
CA GLU A 150 -7.35 -6.47 -19.45
C GLU A 150 -6.33 -6.70 -18.32
N ARG A 151 -6.05 -5.64 -17.53
CA ARG A 151 -5.02 -5.69 -16.48
C ARG A 151 -5.34 -6.65 -15.35
N PHE A 152 -6.60 -6.73 -14.94
CA PHE A 152 -7.02 -7.48 -13.77
C PHE A 152 -7.84 -8.74 -14.07
N ALA A 153 -7.98 -9.09 -15.33
CA ALA A 153 -8.81 -10.22 -15.80
C ALA A 153 -10.28 -10.13 -15.31
N ILE A 154 -10.88 -8.94 -15.44
CA ILE A 154 -12.27 -8.68 -15.04
C ILE A 154 -13.16 -8.70 -16.29
N GLU A 155 -14.22 -9.52 -16.27
CA GLU A 155 -15.18 -9.59 -17.41
C GLU A 155 -16.35 -8.60 -17.27
N ALA A 156 -16.73 -8.25 -16.03
CA ALA A 156 -17.87 -7.39 -15.76
C ALA A 156 -17.65 -5.94 -16.21
N ASP A 157 -18.73 -5.27 -16.64
CA ASP A 157 -18.70 -3.85 -17.02
C ASP A 157 -18.80 -2.92 -15.80
N GLN A 158 -19.39 -3.40 -14.72
CA GLN A 158 -19.58 -2.68 -13.48
C GLN A 158 -19.46 -3.60 -12.29
N LEU A 159 -18.83 -3.13 -11.22
CA LEU A 159 -18.72 -3.84 -9.95
C LEU A 159 -19.05 -2.90 -8.78
N THR A 160 -19.54 -3.43 -7.70
CA THR A 160 -19.53 -2.72 -6.42
C THR A 160 -18.08 -2.60 -5.94
N PRO A 161 -17.75 -1.62 -5.06
CA PRO A 161 -16.40 -1.52 -4.50
C PRO A 161 -15.91 -2.81 -3.83
N ALA A 162 -16.79 -3.56 -3.15
CA ALA A 162 -16.43 -4.83 -2.52
C ALA A 162 -16.10 -5.92 -3.55
N GLU A 163 -16.89 -6.03 -4.62
CA GLU A 163 -16.63 -6.96 -5.73
C GLU A 163 -15.34 -6.59 -6.45
N LEU A 164 -15.07 -5.29 -6.65
CA LEU A 164 -13.82 -4.83 -7.25
C LEU A 164 -12.62 -5.21 -6.40
N ILE A 165 -12.64 -4.98 -5.09
CA ILE A 165 -11.58 -5.43 -4.18
C ILE A 165 -11.38 -6.95 -4.26
N HIS A 166 -12.48 -7.72 -4.28
CA HIS A 166 -12.41 -9.17 -4.45
C HIS A 166 -11.73 -9.58 -5.77
N ALA A 167 -12.04 -8.87 -6.86
CA ALA A 167 -11.40 -9.10 -8.16
C ALA A 167 -9.90 -8.76 -8.12
N LEU A 168 -9.54 -7.61 -7.52
CA LEU A 168 -8.14 -7.20 -7.36
C LEU A 168 -7.31 -8.21 -6.56
N LEU A 169 -7.87 -8.79 -5.49
CA LEU A 169 -7.18 -9.81 -4.70
C LEU A 169 -6.92 -11.12 -5.45
N LYS A 170 -7.57 -11.32 -6.59
CA LYS A 170 -7.42 -12.50 -7.47
C LYS A 170 -6.69 -12.18 -8.76
N ALA A 171 -6.36 -10.91 -8.98
CA ALA A 171 -5.77 -10.44 -10.23
C ALA A 171 -4.35 -11.02 -10.45
N PRO A 172 -3.95 -11.25 -11.72
CA PRO A 172 -2.63 -11.76 -12.06
C PRO A 172 -1.56 -10.68 -11.91
N VAL A 173 -1.04 -10.52 -10.69
CA VAL A 173 0.07 -9.61 -10.38
C VAL A 173 1.22 -10.36 -9.71
N ASP A 174 2.40 -9.78 -9.72
CA ASP A 174 3.60 -10.42 -9.19
C ASP A 174 3.65 -10.39 -7.66
N LEU A 175 3.14 -9.33 -7.05
CA LEU A 175 3.19 -9.11 -5.60
C LEU A 175 1.88 -8.55 -5.06
N LEU A 176 1.37 -9.16 -3.99
CA LEU A 176 0.36 -8.56 -3.12
C LEU A 176 1.05 -8.05 -1.85
N TRP A 177 1.07 -6.72 -1.67
CA TRP A 177 1.68 -6.08 -0.52
C TRP A 177 0.62 -5.68 0.51
N ASN A 178 0.55 -6.41 1.62
CA ASN A 178 -0.35 -6.08 2.72
C ASN A 178 0.36 -5.13 3.71
N GLY A 179 0.08 -3.86 3.58
CA GLY A 179 0.60 -2.82 4.46
C GLY A 179 -0.29 -2.45 5.64
N GLY A 180 -1.46 -3.09 5.73
CA GLY A 180 -2.48 -2.80 6.74
C GLY A 180 -3.45 -1.68 6.34
N ILE A 181 -4.63 -1.72 6.92
CA ILE A 181 -5.71 -0.74 6.75
C ILE A 181 -5.89 0.07 8.04
#